data_f640077242a39c70582d10f020cb23ce
#
_entry.id   f640077242a39c70582d10f020cb23ce
#
_cell.length_a   1.000
_cell.length_b   1.000
_cell.length_c   1.000
_cell.angle_alpha   90.00
_cell.angle_beta   90.00
_cell.angle_gamma   90.00
#
_symmetry.space_group_name_H-M   'P 1'
#
loop_
_entity.id
_entity.type
_entity.pdbx_description
1 polymer ?
#
loop_
_entity_poly.entity_id
_entity_poly.type
_entity_poly.pdbx_seq_one_letter_code
_entity_poly.pdbx_strand_id
1 'polypeptide(L)'
;MRVGVLGIQGAISEHVEIMRKALGDAGQEGEVVIVKKPEHLEGLNGLIIPGGESTTISSMLKRTGLFEEVRKKAIAGMGIMGTCAGAIMLAKKVFGGNVETLALMDIAVNRNAYGRQVDSFEADVEITGFEKKFRAIF
;
A
#
# COMPACT_ATOMS: atom_id res chain seq x y z
N MET A 1 -2.86 -12.52 14.35
CA MET A 1 -2.43 -12.08 12.99
C MET A 1 -1.43 -10.94 13.13
N ARG A 2 -0.39 -10.88 12.28
CA ARG A 2 0.65 -9.83 12.35
C ARG A 2 0.68 -9.04 11.05
N VAL A 3 0.36 -7.74 11.08
CA VAL A 3 0.27 -6.88 9.89
C VAL A 3 1.27 -5.75 9.99
N GLY A 4 2.06 -5.56 8.92
CA GLY A 4 3.00 -4.46 8.79
C GLY A 4 2.36 -3.23 8.14
N VAL A 5 2.77 -2.05 8.55
CA VAL A 5 2.57 -0.80 7.81
C VAL A 5 3.94 -0.26 7.46
N LEU A 6 4.19 -0.04 6.17
CA LEU A 6 5.47 0.48 5.70
C LEU A 6 5.71 1.88 6.27
N GLY A 7 6.72 2.01 7.11
CA GLY A 7 7.01 3.19 7.92
C GLY A 7 8.09 4.09 7.34
N ILE A 8 8.12 4.26 6.01
CA ILE A 8 9.16 5.02 5.31
C ILE A 8 8.71 6.45 5.03
N GLN A 9 7.50 6.61 4.48
CA GLN A 9 6.96 7.90 4.08
C GLN A 9 5.43 7.78 3.90
N GLY A 10 4.71 8.88 4.15
CA GLY A 10 3.28 9.00 3.90
C GLY A 10 2.40 8.85 5.14
N ALA A 11 1.14 8.48 4.96
CA ALA A 11 0.09 8.41 5.99
C ALA A 11 0.23 7.16 6.89
N ILE A 12 1.34 7.06 7.62
CA ILE A 12 1.70 5.86 8.40
C ILE A 12 0.80 5.69 9.62
N SER A 13 0.62 6.76 10.40
CA SER A 13 -0.20 6.76 11.63
C SER A 13 -1.64 6.38 11.36
N GLU A 14 -2.22 6.94 10.33
CA GLU A 14 -3.59 6.70 9.91
C GLU A 14 -3.82 5.22 9.52
N HIS A 15 -2.87 4.64 8.79
CA HIS A 15 -2.96 3.22 8.43
C HIS A 15 -2.73 2.29 9.63
N VAL A 16 -1.86 2.66 10.56
CA VAL A 16 -1.69 1.90 11.82
C VAL A 16 -2.96 1.93 12.66
N GLU A 17 -3.57 3.10 12.80
CA GLU A 17 -4.78 3.28 13.61
C GLU A 17 -5.96 2.52 13.00
N ILE A 18 -6.23 2.71 11.69
CA ILE A 18 -7.35 2.03 11.03
C ILE A 18 -7.16 0.51 11.00
N MET A 19 -5.92 0.02 10.84
CA MET A 19 -5.66 -1.43 10.86
C MET A 19 -5.87 -2.03 12.25
N ARG A 20 -5.45 -1.34 13.32
CA ARG A 20 -5.75 -1.77 14.69
C ARG A 20 -7.26 -1.85 14.95
N LYS A 21 -7.97 -0.83 14.51
CA LYS A 21 -9.44 -0.80 14.59
C LYS A 21 -10.06 -1.98 13.83
N ALA A 22 -9.63 -2.20 12.58
CA ALA A 22 -10.15 -3.29 11.75
C ALA A 22 -9.91 -4.68 12.37
N LEU A 23 -8.76 -4.92 12.98
CA LEU A 23 -8.48 -6.15 13.73
C LEU A 23 -9.44 -6.33 14.90
N GLY A 24 -9.67 -5.26 15.68
CA GLY A 24 -10.61 -5.26 16.80
C GLY A 24 -12.05 -5.52 16.35
N ASP A 25 -12.51 -4.80 15.33
CA ASP A 25 -13.86 -4.94 14.77
C ASP A 25 -14.11 -6.36 14.21
N ALA A 26 -13.06 -7.01 13.68
CA ALA A 26 -13.11 -8.37 13.19
C ALA A 26 -12.97 -9.44 14.29
N GLY A 27 -12.79 -9.04 15.54
CA GLY A 27 -12.52 -9.98 16.66
C GLY A 27 -11.23 -10.78 16.49
N GLN A 28 -10.26 -10.25 15.72
CA GLN A 28 -8.99 -10.91 15.44
C GLN A 28 -7.91 -10.42 16.41
N GLU A 29 -7.35 -11.36 17.19
CA GLU A 29 -6.12 -11.07 17.91
C GLU A 29 -4.98 -10.84 16.92
N GLY A 30 -4.28 -9.72 17.08
CA GLY A 30 -3.16 -9.39 16.21
C GLY A 30 -2.40 -8.13 16.62
N GLU A 31 -1.24 -7.96 16.00
CA GLU A 31 -0.43 -6.76 16.19
C GLU A 31 -0.22 -6.01 14.88
N VAL A 32 -0.08 -4.71 14.96
CA VAL A 32 0.30 -3.85 13.84
C VAL A 32 1.71 -3.31 14.07
N VAL A 33 2.62 -3.63 13.13
CA VAL A 33 4.04 -3.31 13.21
C VAL A 33 4.41 -2.24 12.19
N ILE A 34 5.19 -1.24 12.58
CA ILE A 34 5.75 -0.27 11.64
C ILE A 34 7.04 -0.85 11.03
N VAL A 35 7.01 -1.06 9.71
CA VAL A 35 8.12 -1.66 8.95
C VAL A 35 9.05 -0.58 8.44
N LYS A 36 10.28 -0.54 8.94
CA LYS A 36 11.32 0.42 8.52
C LYS A 36 12.60 -0.23 7.99
N LYS A 37 12.74 -1.54 8.20
CA LYS A 37 13.91 -2.32 7.80
C LYS A 37 13.52 -3.80 7.57
N PRO A 38 14.33 -4.57 6.83
CA PRO A 38 14.01 -5.93 6.43
C PRO A 38 13.60 -6.87 7.58
N GLU A 39 14.25 -6.77 8.73
CA GLU A 39 13.98 -7.65 9.87
C GLU A 39 12.54 -7.48 10.40
N HIS A 40 11.92 -6.34 10.19
CA HIS A 40 10.53 -6.09 10.59
C HIS A 40 9.51 -6.85 9.73
N LEU A 41 9.92 -7.42 8.58
CA LEU A 41 9.07 -8.23 7.72
C LEU A 41 8.91 -9.68 8.22
N GLU A 42 9.69 -10.10 9.21
CA GLU A 42 9.64 -11.47 9.71
C GLU A 42 8.30 -11.75 10.41
N GLY A 43 7.69 -12.87 10.00
CA GLY A 43 6.42 -13.34 10.57
C GLY A 43 5.20 -12.49 10.22
N LEU A 44 5.30 -11.55 9.27
CA LEU A 44 4.14 -10.80 8.81
C LEU A 44 3.21 -11.67 7.96
N ASN A 45 1.92 -11.57 8.23
CA ASN A 45 0.87 -12.13 7.39
C ASN A 45 0.50 -11.17 6.23
N GLY A 46 0.69 -9.87 6.43
CA GLY A 46 0.42 -8.86 5.42
C GLY A 46 1.19 -7.56 5.62
N LEU A 47 1.35 -6.79 4.55
CA LEU A 47 2.00 -5.49 4.54
C LEU A 47 1.11 -4.46 3.84
N ILE A 48 0.91 -3.31 4.48
CA ILE A 48 0.27 -2.15 3.90
C ILE A 48 1.36 -1.15 3.48
N ILE A 49 1.28 -0.68 2.23
CA ILE A 49 2.11 0.41 1.70
C ILE A 49 1.24 1.67 1.64
N PRO A 50 1.45 2.63 2.53
CA PRO A 50 0.68 3.87 2.57
C PRO A 50 0.84 4.73 1.33
N GLY A 51 -0.11 5.65 1.15
CA GLY A 51 0.01 6.74 0.19
C GLY A 51 1.14 7.71 0.56
N GLY A 52 1.59 8.46 -0.43
CA GLY A 52 2.69 9.42 -0.31
C GLY A 52 3.20 9.82 -1.69
N GLU A 53 4.51 9.94 -1.87
CA GLU A 53 5.13 10.21 -3.18
C GLU A 53 5.86 8.95 -3.68
N SER A 54 5.43 8.41 -4.84
CA SER A 54 5.85 7.09 -5.33
C SER A 54 7.34 7.00 -5.66
N THR A 55 7.96 8.06 -6.18
CA THR A 55 9.40 8.07 -6.48
C THR A 55 10.24 8.08 -5.20
N THR A 56 9.78 8.79 -4.19
CA THR A 56 10.40 8.81 -2.86
C THR A 56 10.29 7.44 -2.18
N ILE A 57 9.09 6.83 -2.20
CA ILE A 57 8.86 5.49 -1.65
C ILE A 57 9.79 4.47 -2.32
N SER A 58 9.85 4.47 -3.68
CA SER A 58 10.73 3.58 -4.45
C SER A 58 12.19 3.73 -4.06
N SER A 59 12.69 4.97 -4.03
CA SER A 59 14.07 5.27 -3.65
C SER A 59 14.40 4.81 -2.22
N MET A 60 13.51 5.07 -1.28
CA MET A 60 13.72 4.71 0.12
C MET A 60 13.63 3.20 0.34
N LEU A 61 12.71 2.48 -0.32
CA LEU A 61 12.65 1.02 -0.28
C LEU A 61 13.99 0.40 -0.69
N LYS A 62 14.61 0.92 -1.76
CA LYS A 62 15.92 0.46 -2.22
C LYS A 62 17.03 0.76 -1.21
N ARG A 63 17.07 1.98 -0.71
CA ARG A 63 18.09 2.42 0.25
C ARG A 63 18.05 1.66 1.57
N THR A 64 16.87 1.21 1.99
CA THR A 64 16.68 0.44 3.22
C THR A 64 16.81 -1.06 3.03
N GLY A 65 17.00 -1.54 1.79
CA GLY A 65 17.02 -2.97 1.46
C GLY A 65 15.63 -3.64 1.48
N LEU A 66 14.56 -2.86 1.69
CA LEU A 66 13.20 -3.38 1.74
C LEU A 66 12.64 -3.76 0.38
N PHE A 67 13.15 -3.19 -0.72
CA PHE A 67 12.57 -3.38 -2.04
C PHE A 67 12.49 -4.86 -2.44
N GLU A 68 13.63 -5.56 -2.42
CA GLU A 68 13.70 -6.97 -2.79
C GLU A 68 13.07 -7.89 -1.73
N GLU A 69 13.23 -7.56 -0.44
CA GLU A 69 12.65 -8.38 0.63
C GLU A 69 11.12 -8.33 0.65
N VAL A 70 10.51 -7.17 0.40
CA VAL A 70 9.05 -7.06 0.25
C VAL A 70 8.57 -7.88 -0.95
N ARG A 71 9.25 -7.77 -2.11
CA ARG A 71 8.91 -8.59 -3.29
C ARG A 71 8.98 -10.08 -2.98
N LYS A 72 10.09 -10.51 -2.39
CA LYS A 72 10.31 -11.92 -2.02
C LYS A 72 9.22 -12.45 -1.08
N LYS A 73 8.90 -11.71 -0.01
CA LYS A 73 7.87 -12.09 0.95
C LYS A 73 6.47 -12.12 0.32
N ALA A 74 6.14 -11.14 -0.54
CA ALA A 74 4.86 -11.10 -1.24
C ALA A 74 4.70 -12.29 -2.20
N ILE A 75 5.73 -12.63 -2.98
CA ILE A 75 5.75 -13.80 -3.85
C ILE A 75 5.63 -15.11 -3.04
N ALA A 76 6.18 -15.14 -1.84
CA ALA A 76 6.06 -16.27 -0.90
C ALA A 76 4.70 -16.35 -0.20
N GLY A 77 3.75 -15.43 -0.47
CA GLY A 77 2.37 -15.49 0.02
C GLY A 77 2.02 -14.48 1.11
N MET A 78 2.91 -13.56 1.47
CA MET A 78 2.53 -12.44 2.34
C MET A 78 1.50 -11.56 1.62
N GLY A 79 0.33 -11.33 2.24
CA GLY A 79 -0.68 -10.41 1.70
C GLY A 79 -0.12 -9.00 1.53
N ILE A 80 -0.52 -8.30 0.47
CA ILE A 80 -0.04 -6.94 0.25
C ILE A 80 -1.18 -6.01 -0.17
N MET A 81 -1.19 -4.80 0.38
CA MET A 81 -2.15 -3.75 0.06
C MET A 81 -1.40 -2.43 -0.15
N GLY A 82 -1.80 -1.66 -1.15
CA GLY A 82 -1.29 -0.32 -1.39
C GLY A 82 -2.41 0.69 -1.53
N THR A 83 -2.24 1.87 -0.95
CA THR A 83 -3.17 2.99 -1.08
C THR A 83 -2.49 4.13 -1.84
N CYS A 84 -3.18 4.76 -2.81
CA CYS A 84 -2.66 5.88 -3.61
C CYS A 84 -1.26 5.55 -4.19
N ALA A 85 -0.21 6.25 -3.77
CA ALA A 85 1.17 5.99 -4.20
C ALA A 85 1.63 4.56 -3.87
N GLY A 86 1.14 3.96 -2.77
CA GLY A 86 1.37 2.56 -2.45
C GLY A 86 0.80 1.60 -3.50
N ALA A 87 -0.38 1.89 -4.06
CA ALA A 87 -0.93 1.12 -5.18
C ALA A 87 -0.08 1.25 -6.45
N ILE A 88 0.47 2.45 -6.71
CA ILE A 88 1.43 2.66 -7.80
C ILE A 88 2.64 1.74 -7.63
N MET A 89 3.16 1.61 -6.40
CA MET A 89 4.30 0.72 -6.11
C MET A 89 4.03 -0.76 -6.38
N LEU A 90 2.76 -1.20 -6.40
CA LEU A 90 2.39 -2.58 -6.69
C LEU A 90 2.24 -2.87 -8.19
N ALA A 91 2.01 -1.85 -9.01
CA ALA A 91 1.69 -1.99 -10.44
C ALA A 91 2.88 -2.54 -11.25
N LYS A 92 2.59 -3.38 -12.26
CA LYS A 92 3.58 -3.82 -13.26
C LYS A 92 3.97 -2.72 -14.25
N LYS A 93 3.03 -1.81 -14.57
CA LYS A 93 3.28 -0.72 -15.51
C LYS A 93 2.84 0.61 -14.92
N VAL A 94 3.64 1.63 -15.10
CA VAL A 94 3.33 3.00 -14.67
C VAL A 94 3.56 3.94 -15.84
N PHE A 95 2.56 4.76 -16.12
CA PHE A 95 2.62 5.85 -17.09
C PHE A 95 2.69 7.20 -16.36
N GLY A 96 3.23 8.22 -17.03
CA GLY A 96 3.33 9.57 -16.44
C GLY A 96 4.50 9.76 -15.47
N GLY A 97 5.58 9.01 -15.66
CA GLY A 97 6.81 9.18 -14.89
C GLY A 97 7.68 7.91 -14.87
N ASN A 98 8.91 8.10 -14.44
CA ASN A 98 9.85 6.98 -14.29
C ASN A 98 9.95 6.60 -12.82
N VAL A 99 9.17 5.60 -12.42
CA VAL A 99 9.22 5.02 -11.06
C VAL A 99 9.42 3.52 -11.16
N GLU A 100 10.41 2.99 -10.49
CA GLU A 100 10.58 1.54 -10.38
C GLU A 100 9.68 1.01 -9.27
N THR A 101 8.85 0.03 -9.62
CA THR A 101 7.80 -0.53 -8.77
C THR A 101 8.14 -1.95 -8.32
N LEU A 102 7.44 -2.43 -7.32
CA LEU A 102 7.55 -3.84 -6.86
C LEU A 102 6.98 -4.83 -7.90
N ALA A 103 6.15 -4.35 -8.83
CA ALA A 103 5.55 -5.12 -9.93
C ALA A 103 4.84 -6.41 -9.47
N LEU A 104 4.09 -6.34 -8.38
CA LEU A 104 3.41 -7.48 -7.76
C LEU A 104 1.97 -7.68 -8.27
N MET A 105 1.36 -6.65 -8.84
CA MET A 105 0.01 -6.70 -9.41
C MET A 105 0.03 -6.51 -10.92
N ASP A 106 -0.76 -7.30 -11.64
CA ASP A 106 -0.89 -7.19 -13.09
C ASP A 106 -1.84 -6.06 -13.50
N ILE A 107 -1.49 -4.85 -13.09
CA ILE A 107 -2.20 -3.61 -13.37
C ILE A 107 -1.27 -2.59 -14.02
N ALA A 108 -1.87 -1.67 -14.77
CA ALA A 108 -1.22 -0.48 -15.30
C ALA A 108 -1.82 0.76 -14.64
N VAL A 109 -0.98 1.67 -14.18
CA VAL A 109 -1.41 2.90 -13.51
C VAL A 109 -0.95 4.11 -14.32
N ASN A 110 -1.86 5.04 -14.54
CA ASN A 110 -1.53 6.35 -15.10
C ASN A 110 -1.47 7.37 -13.96
N ARG A 111 -0.27 7.88 -13.66
CA ARG A 111 -0.07 8.85 -12.57
C ARG A 111 -0.74 10.16 -12.92
N ASN A 112 -1.38 10.78 -11.94
CA ASN A 112 -2.05 12.07 -12.08
C ASN A 112 -3.12 12.12 -13.18
N ALA A 113 -3.78 10.97 -13.46
CA ALA A 113 -4.78 10.86 -14.54
C ALA A 113 -5.96 11.82 -14.35
N TYR A 114 -6.28 12.17 -13.11
CA TYR A 114 -7.36 13.08 -12.75
C TYR A 114 -6.89 14.51 -12.40
N GLY A 115 -5.65 14.85 -12.74
CA GLY A 115 -5.10 16.19 -12.52
C GLY A 115 -4.42 16.35 -11.15
N ARG A 116 -4.42 17.58 -10.64
CA ARG A 116 -3.79 17.92 -9.37
C ARG A 116 -4.70 17.55 -8.20
N GLN A 117 -4.13 17.31 -7.03
CA GLN A 117 -4.89 16.96 -5.82
C GLN A 117 -5.96 18.00 -5.45
N VAL A 118 -5.78 19.26 -5.81
CA VAL A 118 -6.79 20.32 -5.62
C VAL A 118 -8.03 20.15 -6.49
N ASP A 119 -7.93 19.33 -7.54
CA ASP A 119 -9.01 19.01 -8.47
C ASP A 119 -9.72 17.69 -8.11
N SER A 120 -9.48 17.17 -6.90
CA SER A 120 -10.09 15.94 -6.38
C SER A 120 -11.61 15.98 -6.44
N PHE A 121 -12.20 14.84 -6.77
CA PHE A 121 -13.66 14.66 -6.77
C PHE A 121 -14.04 13.36 -6.07
N GLU A 122 -15.30 13.26 -5.67
CA GLU A 122 -15.86 12.07 -5.06
C GLU A 122 -16.82 11.38 -6.04
N ALA A 123 -16.79 10.05 -6.06
CA ALA A 123 -17.72 9.25 -6.83
C ALA A 123 -18.08 7.97 -6.09
N ASP A 124 -19.31 7.49 -6.30
CA ASP A 124 -19.74 6.20 -5.80
C ASP A 124 -19.29 5.11 -6.78
N VAL A 125 -18.45 4.19 -6.32
CA VAL A 125 -17.91 3.08 -7.11
C VAL A 125 -18.48 1.75 -6.67
N GLU A 126 -18.69 0.86 -7.62
CA GLU A 126 -19.06 -0.54 -7.39
C GLU A 126 -17.79 -1.38 -7.29
N ILE A 127 -17.67 -2.16 -6.23
CA ILE A 127 -16.55 -3.08 -6.04
C ILE A 127 -17.11 -4.50 -6.09
N THR A 128 -16.60 -5.33 -6.98
CA THR A 128 -17.02 -6.73 -7.10
C THR A 128 -16.88 -7.47 -5.77
N GLY A 129 -17.93 -8.14 -5.33
CA GLY A 129 -17.97 -8.86 -4.04
C GLY A 129 -18.50 -8.02 -2.87
N PHE A 130 -18.88 -6.78 -3.09
CA PHE A 130 -19.54 -5.94 -2.08
C PHE A 130 -20.97 -5.59 -2.51
N GLU A 131 -21.90 -5.63 -1.56
CA GLU A 131 -23.33 -5.32 -1.84
C GLU A 131 -23.61 -3.82 -1.96
N LYS A 132 -22.76 -2.99 -1.37
CA LYS A 132 -22.94 -1.52 -1.33
C LYS A 132 -21.89 -0.82 -2.17
N LYS A 133 -22.30 0.29 -2.76
CA LYS A 133 -21.34 1.23 -3.39
C LYS A 133 -20.45 1.88 -2.33
N PHE A 134 -19.21 2.12 -2.70
CA PHE A 134 -18.25 2.83 -1.86
C PHE A 134 -18.04 4.25 -2.39
N ARG A 135 -18.03 5.22 -1.49
CA ARG A 135 -17.59 6.57 -1.80
C ARG A 135 -16.08 6.57 -1.96
N ALA A 136 -15.60 6.75 -3.19
CA ALA A 136 -14.20 6.87 -3.52
C ALA A 136 -13.82 8.35 -3.73
N ILE A 137 -12.59 8.67 -3.41
CA ILE A 137 -12.00 10.01 -3.61
C ILE A 137 -10.86 9.84 -4.62
N PHE A 138 -10.91 10.62 -5.70
CA PHE A 138 -9.97 10.61 -6.82
C PHE A 138 -9.14 11.89 -6.86
#